data_17b5d04effe7bfd96f4c21aeb7f07a51
#
_entry.id   17b5d04effe7bfd96f4c21aeb7f07a51
#
_cell.length_a   1.000
_cell.length_b   1.000
_cell.length_c   1.000
_cell.angle_alpha   90.00
_cell.angle_beta   90.00
_cell.angle_gamma   90.00
#
_symmetry.space_group_name_H-M   'P 1'
#
loop_
_entity.id
_entity.type
_entity.pdbx_description
1 polymer ?
#
loop_
_entity_poly.entity_id
_entity_poly.type
_entity_poly.pdbx_seq_one_letter_code
_entity_poly.pdbx_strand_id
1 'polypeptide(L)'
;MNPATLSTQTSQGMAATPNGTGSEEALRQLEAIEPPEDLLDPQMSENALKVLERRYLKKDPETGKVVETPRQLFWRVASNIARPELSYPDGSADRALAVAREFYDLMARRRFMPNSPTLMNAGREMGMLSACFVLPVEDSIEGIFDSIKATALIQKAGGGTGFSFSRLRPQGDIVRSSGGTTEGPLSFIQVFSKATDAIQQGAFRRGANMGILRGDHPDVIQFITFTADLGRLQNYNISVTGTNKFIDELRSEPSKAHTVLNPRTKEWVPLEKRDAEGNATGEHWTVGEVWDLVVQHAWRTGEPGVVFIDRVNERNPIKNVGLIEATNPCGEQPLHPYDSCNLGSVNLGILVKPGPGGEPVFDWDEYKQIIHTTTRFLDNVIEANRYPLPQIDNMSKTTRRIGLGVMGFADALFK
;
A
#
# COMPACT_ATOMS: atom_id res chain seq x y z
N MET A 1 17.79 10.72 49.83
CA MET A 1 18.91 11.37 49.13
C MET A 1 18.33 12.07 47.93
N ASN A 2 18.60 13.36 47.80
CA ASN A 2 17.95 14.34 46.91
C ASN A 2 18.09 14.04 45.43
N PRO A 3 17.05 14.32 44.59
CA PRO A 3 17.19 14.36 43.15
C PRO A 3 17.81 15.66 42.66
N ALA A 4 18.86 15.57 41.86
CA ALA A 4 19.56 16.65 41.24
C ALA A 4 18.72 17.30 40.11
N THR A 5 18.58 18.63 40.24
CA THR A 5 18.04 19.55 39.27
C THR A 5 18.86 19.58 37.98
N LEU A 6 18.24 19.25 36.85
CA LEU A 6 18.78 19.51 35.51
C LEU A 6 18.31 20.90 35.06
N SER A 7 19.27 21.79 34.91
CA SER A 7 19.09 23.14 34.39
C SER A 7 18.73 23.14 32.91
N THR A 8 17.63 23.79 32.57
CA THR A 8 17.26 24.18 31.21
C THR A 8 18.24 25.22 30.67
N GLN A 9 19.10 24.85 29.74
CA GLN A 9 19.79 25.79 28.86
C GLN A 9 18.87 26.13 27.69
N THR A 10 18.38 27.34 27.68
CA THR A 10 17.76 27.99 26.52
C THR A 10 18.81 28.20 25.44
N SER A 11 18.67 27.44 24.32
CA SER A 11 19.42 27.73 23.11
C SER A 11 18.90 29.03 22.49
N GLN A 12 19.74 30.05 22.54
CA GLN A 12 19.54 31.31 21.81
C GLN A 12 19.49 31.00 20.30
N GLY A 13 18.45 31.49 19.62
CA GLY A 13 18.26 31.39 18.21
C GLY A 13 19.38 32.03 17.41
N MET A 14 19.93 31.28 16.48
CA MET A 14 20.67 31.85 15.37
C MET A 14 19.66 32.52 14.43
N ALA A 15 19.73 33.87 14.43
CA ALA A 15 18.99 34.68 13.47
C ALA A 15 19.48 34.38 12.04
N ALA A 16 18.60 33.84 11.22
CA ALA A 16 18.80 33.75 9.78
C ALA A 16 18.74 35.18 9.20
N THR A 17 19.77 35.58 8.49
CA THR A 17 19.78 36.83 7.70
C THR A 17 18.82 36.65 6.51
N PRO A 18 17.86 37.55 6.30
CA PRO A 18 16.94 37.42 5.18
C PRO A 18 17.53 38.05 3.91
N ASN A 19 17.68 37.27 2.86
CA ASN A 19 17.60 37.80 1.49
C ASN A 19 16.11 38.00 1.19
N GLY A 20 15.58 39.18 1.59
CA GLY A 20 14.20 39.25 2.10
C GLY A 20 13.07 39.31 1.10
N THR A 21 13.22 39.48 -0.21
CA THR A 21 12.08 39.68 -1.11
C THR A 21 11.74 38.45 -1.96
N GLY A 22 12.71 37.66 -2.39
CA GLY A 22 12.50 36.44 -3.17
C GLY A 22 11.82 35.32 -2.35
N SER A 23 12.27 35.09 -1.13
CA SER A 23 11.77 34.01 -0.27
C SER A 23 10.33 34.23 0.20
N GLU A 24 9.89 35.46 0.45
CA GLU A 24 8.48 35.75 0.82
C GLU A 24 7.52 35.57 -0.37
N GLU A 25 7.95 35.97 -1.55
CA GLU A 25 7.18 35.78 -2.77
C GLU A 25 7.05 34.28 -3.12
N ALA A 26 8.13 33.53 -2.98
CA ALA A 26 8.12 32.08 -3.20
C ALA A 26 7.16 31.36 -2.23
N LEU A 27 7.15 31.76 -0.94
CA LEU A 27 6.19 31.22 0.03
C LEU A 27 4.74 31.56 -0.34
N ARG A 28 4.47 32.80 -0.75
CA ARG A 28 3.14 33.21 -1.19
C ARG A 28 2.65 32.38 -2.39
N GLN A 29 3.52 32.13 -3.37
CA GLN A 29 3.20 31.31 -4.52
C GLN A 29 2.93 29.85 -4.14
N LEU A 30 3.74 29.23 -3.23
CA LEU A 30 3.50 27.89 -2.72
C LEU A 30 2.18 27.74 -1.97
N GLU A 31 1.69 28.80 -1.34
CA GLU A 31 0.44 28.83 -0.58
C GLU A 31 -0.78 29.23 -1.42
N ALA A 32 -0.55 29.79 -2.60
CA ALA A 32 -1.61 30.23 -3.47
C ALA A 32 -2.43 29.06 -4.04
N ILE A 33 -3.75 29.26 -4.16
CA ILE A 33 -4.65 28.31 -4.81
C ILE A 33 -4.43 28.31 -6.33
N GLU A 34 -4.21 29.53 -6.88
CA GLU A 34 -3.94 29.70 -8.30
C GLU A 34 -2.47 29.38 -8.59
N PRO A 35 -2.19 28.52 -9.58
CA PRO A 35 -0.83 28.26 -10.03
C PRO A 35 -0.24 29.50 -10.72
N PRO A 36 1.10 29.65 -10.68
CA PRO A 36 1.78 30.70 -11.46
C PRO A 36 1.33 30.73 -12.91
N GLU A 37 1.13 31.94 -13.46
CA GLU A 37 0.55 32.14 -14.81
C GLU A 37 1.35 31.50 -15.93
N ASP A 38 2.67 31.43 -15.77
CA ASP A 38 3.62 30.87 -16.75
C ASP A 38 3.63 29.34 -16.82
N LEU A 39 2.91 28.65 -15.91
CA LEU A 39 2.82 27.19 -15.94
C LEU A 39 1.90 26.69 -17.05
N LEU A 40 2.27 25.57 -17.66
CA LEU A 40 1.53 24.92 -18.75
C LEU A 40 0.11 24.54 -18.31
N ASP A 41 -0.89 24.79 -19.17
CA ASP A 41 -2.23 24.23 -19.00
C ASP A 41 -2.25 22.72 -19.34
N PRO A 42 -2.75 21.87 -18.41
CA PRO A 42 -2.81 20.44 -18.67
C PRO A 42 -3.81 20.13 -19.79
N GLN A 43 -3.31 19.47 -20.84
CA GLN A 43 -4.17 19.01 -21.95
C GLN A 43 -4.85 17.70 -21.54
N MET A 44 -6.17 17.73 -21.27
CA MET A 44 -6.97 16.59 -20.84
C MET A 44 -7.97 16.18 -21.91
N SER A 45 -8.13 14.86 -22.10
CA SER A 45 -9.23 14.33 -22.88
C SER A 45 -10.56 14.56 -22.16
N GLU A 46 -11.67 14.58 -22.91
CA GLU A 46 -13.02 14.70 -22.33
C GLU A 46 -13.31 13.63 -21.26
N ASN A 47 -12.86 12.40 -21.50
CA ASN A 47 -13.01 11.31 -20.52
C ASN A 47 -12.19 11.55 -19.27
N ALA A 48 -10.94 12.04 -19.39
CA ALA A 48 -10.12 12.39 -18.25
C ALA A 48 -10.77 13.50 -17.41
N LEU A 49 -11.31 14.54 -18.04
CA LEU A 49 -12.04 15.61 -17.34
C LEU A 49 -13.24 15.06 -16.55
N LYS A 50 -14.07 14.20 -17.17
CA LYS A 50 -15.20 13.55 -16.47
C LYS A 50 -14.76 12.75 -15.26
N VAL A 51 -13.61 12.06 -15.33
CA VAL A 51 -13.06 11.29 -14.19
C VAL A 51 -12.54 12.23 -13.11
N LEU A 52 -11.82 13.31 -13.50
CA LEU A 52 -11.32 14.32 -12.55
C LEU A 52 -12.47 14.99 -11.80
N GLU A 53 -13.50 15.44 -12.49
CA GLU A 53 -14.69 16.09 -11.92
C GLU A 53 -15.42 15.17 -10.94
N ARG A 54 -15.55 13.90 -11.27
CA ARG A 54 -16.26 12.95 -10.42
C ARG A 54 -15.50 12.58 -9.17
N ARG A 55 -14.16 12.44 -9.23
CA ARG A 55 -13.37 11.77 -8.18
C ARG A 55 -12.29 12.62 -7.53
N TYR A 56 -11.70 13.60 -8.24
CA TYR A 56 -10.44 14.23 -7.78
C TYR A 56 -10.55 15.72 -7.51
N LEU A 57 -11.29 16.45 -8.35
CA LEU A 57 -11.45 17.89 -8.18
C LEU A 57 -12.19 18.22 -6.88
N LYS A 58 -11.77 19.31 -6.23
CA LYS A 58 -12.42 19.79 -5.02
C LYS A 58 -13.86 20.17 -5.35
N LYS A 59 -14.77 19.78 -4.46
CA LYS A 59 -16.18 20.13 -4.53
C LYS A 59 -16.55 20.99 -3.33
N ASP A 60 -17.42 21.91 -3.54
CA ASP A 60 -18.05 22.66 -2.48
C ASP A 60 -18.88 21.70 -1.60
N PRO A 61 -18.70 21.70 -0.27
CA PRO A 61 -19.34 20.71 0.60
C PRO A 61 -20.86 20.89 0.72
N GLU A 62 -21.38 22.09 0.49
CA GLU A 62 -22.81 22.37 0.61
C GLU A 62 -23.55 22.12 -0.71
N THR A 63 -22.96 22.51 -1.82
CA THR A 63 -23.61 22.43 -3.14
C THR A 63 -23.22 21.22 -3.95
N GLY A 64 -22.13 20.53 -3.60
CA GLY A 64 -21.56 19.43 -4.36
C GLY A 64 -20.96 19.82 -5.72
N LYS A 65 -20.94 21.12 -6.05
CA LYS A 65 -20.38 21.62 -7.31
C LYS A 65 -18.86 21.59 -7.30
N VAL A 66 -18.28 21.29 -8.45
CA VAL A 66 -16.82 21.37 -8.65
C VAL A 66 -16.37 22.82 -8.54
N VAL A 67 -15.37 23.08 -7.70
CA VAL A 67 -14.77 24.40 -7.45
C VAL A 67 -13.25 24.43 -7.69
N GLU A 68 -12.72 23.43 -8.36
CA GLU A 68 -11.30 23.27 -8.66
C GLU A 68 -11.14 22.92 -10.13
N THR A 69 -10.15 23.51 -10.81
CA THR A 69 -9.75 23.14 -12.17
C THR A 69 -8.67 22.06 -12.16
N PRO A 70 -8.42 21.32 -13.26
CA PRO A 70 -7.28 20.41 -13.36
C PRO A 70 -5.93 21.09 -13.11
N ARG A 71 -5.77 22.34 -13.52
CA ARG A 71 -4.57 23.14 -13.28
C ARG A 71 -4.38 23.43 -11.79
N GLN A 72 -5.41 23.81 -11.08
CA GLN A 72 -5.41 24.02 -9.64
C GLN A 72 -5.18 22.71 -8.87
N LEU A 73 -5.78 21.59 -9.31
CA LEU A 73 -5.53 20.27 -8.74
C LEU A 73 -4.03 19.91 -8.77
N PHE A 74 -3.39 20.01 -9.95
CA PHE A 74 -1.98 19.65 -10.08
C PHE A 74 -1.07 20.60 -9.32
N TRP A 75 -1.41 21.89 -9.26
CA TRP A 75 -0.66 22.84 -8.45
C TRP A 75 -0.79 22.55 -6.95
N ARG A 76 -1.99 22.32 -6.47
CA ARG A 76 -2.22 21.93 -5.05
C ARG A 76 -1.42 20.70 -4.66
N VAL A 77 -1.40 19.69 -5.52
CA VAL A 77 -0.58 18.48 -5.27
C VAL A 77 0.90 18.82 -5.27
N ALA A 78 1.38 19.47 -6.32
CA ALA A 78 2.79 19.80 -6.49
C ALA A 78 3.34 20.69 -5.38
N SER A 79 2.62 21.76 -5.04
CA SER A 79 3.02 22.69 -3.96
C SER A 79 3.00 22.02 -2.59
N ASN A 80 2.00 21.18 -2.30
CA ASN A 80 1.94 20.45 -1.03
C ASN A 80 3.09 19.46 -0.87
N ILE A 81 3.39 18.68 -1.93
CA ILE A 81 4.47 17.68 -1.89
C ILE A 81 5.87 18.32 -1.93
N ALA A 82 5.99 19.55 -2.39
CA ALA A 82 7.26 20.29 -2.33
C ALA A 82 7.53 20.95 -0.96
N ARG A 83 6.55 21.07 -0.07
CA ARG A 83 6.73 21.70 1.26
C ARG A 83 7.82 21.08 2.13
N PRO A 84 8.06 19.77 2.15
CA PRO A 84 9.18 19.19 2.89
C PRO A 84 10.55 19.80 2.54
N GLU A 85 10.72 20.33 1.34
CA GLU A 85 11.96 21.01 0.92
C GLU A 85 12.32 22.22 1.79
N LEU A 86 11.34 22.81 2.48
CA LEU A 86 11.58 23.89 3.44
C LEU A 86 12.34 23.41 4.69
N SER A 87 12.22 22.14 5.04
CA SER A 87 12.75 21.55 6.28
C SER A 87 14.06 20.79 6.08
N TYR A 88 14.49 20.56 4.84
CA TYR A 88 15.77 19.89 4.57
C TYR A 88 16.96 20.80 4.85
N PRO A 89 18.17 20.26 5.10
CA PRO A 89 19.34 21.06 5.53
C PRO A 89 19.66 22.26 4.63
N ASP A 90 19.47 22.11 3.31
CA ASP A 90 19.66 23.21 2.33
C ASP A 90 18.32 23.80 1.88
N GLY A 91 17.29 23.71 2.72
CA GLY A 91 15.92 24.10 2.40
C GLY A 91 15.76 25.62 2.27
N SER A 92 14.94 26.04 1.31
CA SER A 92 14.50 27.42 1.13
C SER A 92 13.17 27.49 0.40
N ALA A 93 12.48 28.63 0.49
CA ALA A 93 11.24 28.84 -0.23
C ALA A 93 11.43 28.80 -1.74
N ASP A 94 12.52 29.40 -2.24
CA ASP A 94 12.84 29.41 -3.67
C ASP A 94 13.11 27.99 -4.20
N ARG A 95 13.81 27.15 -3.43
CA ARG A 95 14.02 25.74 -3.76
C ARG A 95 12.72 24.96 -3.76
N ALA A 96 11.90 25.13 -2.73
CA ALA A 96 10.61 24.47 -2.64
C ALA A 96 9.68 24.86 -3.79
N LEU A 97 9.68 26.14 -4.19
CA LEU A 97 8.93 26.62 -5.34
C LEU A 97 9.45 26.03 -6.66
N ALA A 98 10.76 25.96 -6.86
CA ALA A 98 11.37 25.34 -8.04
C ALA A 98 10.97 23.85 -8.14
N VAL A 99 11.03 23.11 -7.03
CA VAL A 99 10.63 21.71 -6.97
C VAL A 99 9.12 21.55 -7.22
N ALA A 100 8.28 22.45 -6.69
CA ALA A 100 6.84 22.43 -6.97
C ALA A 100 6.55 22.60 -8.46
N ARG A 101 7.28 23.48 -9.15
CA ARG A 101 7.17 23.67 -10.61
C ARG A 101 7.56 22.41 -11.38
N GLU A 102 8.64 21.73 -10.99
CA GLU A 102 9.06 20.46 -11.59
C GLU A 102 7.98 19.38 -11.39
N PHE A 103 7.43 19.25 -10.18
CA PHE A 103 6.37 18.29 -9.87
C PHE A 103 5.07 18.59 -10.64
N TYR A 104 4.74 19.87 -10.79
CA TYR A 104 3.61 20.28 -11.62
C TYR A 104 3.82 19.89 -13.08
N ASP A 105 4.99 20.18 -13.66
CA ASP A 105 5.30 19.90 -15.05
C ASP A 105 5.23 18.40 -15.37
N LEU A 106 5.68 17.53 -14.46
CA LEU A 106 5.55 16.08 -14.59
C LEU A 106 4.10 15.64 -14.79
N MET A 107 3.19 16.18 -13.99
CA MET A 107 1.75 15.83 -14.04
C MET A 107 1.06 16.50 -15.22
N ALA A 108 1.29 17.79 -15.45
CA ALA A 108 0.68 18.57 -16.53
C ALA A 108 1.05 18.02 -17.92
N ARG A 109 2.29 17.56 -18.10
CA ARG A 109 2.76 16.89 -19.33
C ARG A 109 2.43 15.40 -19.37
N ARG A 110 1.76 14.84 -18.36
CA ARG A 110 1.41 13.41 -18.26
C ARG A 110 2.63 12.48 -18.31
N ARG A 111 3.79 12.96 -17.85
CA ARG A 111 5.03 12.20 -17.73
C ARG A 111 4.98 11.23 -16.54
N PHE A 112 4.29 11.65 -15.49
CA PHE A 112 4.12 10.93 -14.25
C PHE A 112 2.74 11.22 -13.65
N MET A 113 2.17 10.23 -12.97
CA MET A 113 0.95 10.42 -12.21
C MET A 113 1.09 9.71 -10.86
N PRO A 114 0.89 10.43 -9.74
CA PRO A 114 0.86 9.81 -8.42
C PRO A 114 -0.45 9.04 -8.20
N ASN A 115 -0.49 8.24 -7.15
CA ASN A 115 -1.67 7.46 -6.78
C ASN A 115 -2.89 8.34 -6.45
N SER A 116 -4.07 7.72 -6.46
CA SER A 116 -5.34 8.40 -6.16
C SER A 116 -5.36 9.11 -4.80
N PRO A 117 -4.89 8.52 -3.67
CA PRO A 117 -4.85 9.23 -2.39
C PRO A 117 -4.02 10.52 -2.44
N THR A 118 -2.88 10.54 -3.11
CA THR A 118 -2.08 11.75 -3.28
C THR A 118 -2.84 12.82 -4.06
N LEU A 119 -3.43 12.47 -5.21
CA LEU A 119 -4.24 13.41 -6.01
C LEU A 119 -5.46 13.93 -5.23
N MET A 120 -6.10 13.06 -4.45
CA MET A 120 -7.31 13.42 -3.71
C MET A 120 -7.02 14.27 -2.47
N ASN A 121 -5.98 13.93 -1.70
CA ASN A 121 -5.83 14.40 -0.32
C ASN A 121 -4.65 15.37 -0.11
N ALA A 122 -3.69 15.48 -1.04
CA ALA A 122 -2.60 16.44 -0.91
C ALA A 122 -3.14 17.86 -0.78
N GLY A 123 -2.70 18.59 0.23
CA GLY A 123 -3.16 19.94 0.52
C GLY A 123 -4.61 20.05 1.02
N ARG A 124 -5.23 18.92 1.43
CA ARG A 124 -6.56 18.89 2.07
C ARG A 124 -6.46 18.47 3.53
N GLU A 125 -7.53 18.67 4.29
CA GLU A 125 -7.60 18.38 5.73
C GLU A 125 -7.25 16.93 6.06
N MET A 126 -7.75 15.96 5.29
CA MET A 126 -7.47 14.55 5.50
C MET A 126 -5.99 14.21 5.38
N GLY A 127 -5.31 14.72 4.38
CA GLY A 127 -3.85 14.68 4.22
C GLY A 127 -3.19 13.29 4.16
N MET A 128 -3.95 12.18 4.11
CA MET A 128 -3.39 10.85 3.93
C MET A 128 -3.13 10.58 2.45
N LEU A 129 -1.86 10.30 2.10
CA LEU A 129 -1.36 10.23 0.72
C LEU A 129 -0.99 8.83 0.28
N SER A 130 -0.85 7.87 1.22
CA SER A 130 -0.52 6.47 0.93
C SER A 130 -1.76 5.66 0.54
N ALA A 131 -1.57 4.68 -0.35
CA ALA A 131 -2.64 3.82 -0.84
C ALA A 131 -2.65 2.45 -0.16
N CYS A 132 -1.49 1.94 0.24
CA CYS A 132 -1.23 0.55 0.59
C CYS A 132 -0.72 0.46 2.02
N PHE A 133 -1.28 -0.45 2.80
CA PHE A 133 -0.93 -0.66 4.21
C PHE A 133 -0.94 -2.15 4.54
N VAL A 134 -0.07 -2.57 5.46
CA VAL A 134 -0.14 -3.90 6.08
C VAL A 134 -0.24 -3.73 7.59
N LEU A 135 -1.16 -4.46 8.20
CA LEU A 135 -1.39 -4.47 9.64
C LEU A 135 -1.16 -5.87 10.21
N PRO A 136 -0.58 -5.98 11.39
CA PRO A 136 -0.46 -7.27 12.08
C PRO A 136 -1.81 -7.73 12.63
N VAL A 137 -2.01 -9.04 12.69
CA VAL A 137 -3.13 -9.67 13.39
C VAL A 137 -2.55 -10.62 14.44
N GLU A 138 -2.56 -10.19 15.69
CA GLU A 138 -2.05 -10.97 16.80
C GLU A 138 -3.09 -11.97 17.30
N ASP A 139 -2.64 -13.12 17.87
CA ASP A 139 -3.49 -14.21 18.35
C ASP A 139 -4.14 -13.87 19.71
N SER A 140 -4.86 -12.75 19.77
CA SER A 140 -5.65 -12.29 20.91
C SER A 140 -6.85 -11.49 20.44
N ILE A 141 -7.93 -11.46 21.23
CA ILE A 141 -9.12 -10.66 20.91
C ILE A 141 -8.76 -9.18 20.79
N GLU A 142 -7.96 -8.67 21.74
CA GLU A 142 -7.50 -7.28 21.73
C GLU A 142 -6.74 -6.96 20.41
N GLY A 143 -5.75 -7.78 20.05
CA GLY A 143 -4.96 -7.56 18.84
C GLY A 143 -5.76 -7.67 17.55
N ILE A 144 -6.71 -8.60 17.48
CA ILE A 144 -7.62 -8.73 16.33
C ILE A 144 -8.49 -7.47 16.18
N PHE A 145 -9.14 -7.02 17.26
CA PHE A 145 -10.02 -5.86 17.21
C PHE A 145 -9.27 -4.53 17.08
N ASP A 146 -8.06 -4.41 17.61
CA ASP A 146 -7.17 -3.26 17.34
C ASP A 146 -6.80 -3.19 15.85
N SER A 147 -6.55 -4.34 15.20
CA SER A 147 -6.31 -4.39 13.76
C SER A 147 -7.56 -3.98 12.96
N ILE A 148 -8.77 -4.38 13.38
CA ILE A 148 -10.04 -3.95 12.77
C ILE A 148 -10.23 -2.43 12.92
N LYS A 149 -9.98 -1.87 14.11
CA LYS A 149 -10.02 -0.43 14.37
C LYS A 149 -9.06 0.33 13.49
N ALA A 150 -7.80 -0.14 13.39
CA ALA A 150 -6.79 0.44 12.53
C ALA A 150 -7.21 0.41 11.05
N THR A 151 -7.77 -0.72 10.60
CA THR A 151 -8.34 -0.88 9.26
C THR A 151 -9.42 0.17 8.98
N ALA A 152 -10.34 0.39 9.92
CA ALA A 152 -11.38 1.40 9.79
C ALA A 152 -10.83 2.81 9.56
N LEU A 153 -9.81 3.20 10.31
CA LEU A 153 -9.16 4.51 10.19
C LEU A 153 -8.44 4.68 8.84
N ILE A 154 -7.73 3.65 8.38
CA ILE A 154 -7.04 3.64 7.09
C ILE A 154 -8.04 3.70 5.94
N GLN A 155 -9.07 2.87 5.96
CA GLN A 155 -10.06 2.79 4.90
C GLN A 155 -10.92 4.05 4.81
N LYS A 156 -11.28 4.68 5.94
CA LYS A 156 -11.93 5.99 5.98
C LYS A 156 -11.13 7.04 5.19
N ALA A 157 -9.81 6.95 5.24
CA ALA A 157 -8.92 7.88 4.54
C ALA A 157 -8.60 7.46 3.09
N GLY A 158 -9.13 6.34 2.61
CA GLY A 158 -9.00 5.86 1.22
C GLY A 158 -7.88 4.85 0.98
N GLY A 159 -7.22 4.34 2.05
CA GLY A 159 -6.20 3.30 1.97
C GLY A 159 -6.79 1.89 1.88
N GLY A 160 -6.04 0.96 1.28
CA GLY A 160 -6.31 -0.47 1.29
C GLY A 160 -5.39 -1.19 2.27
N THR A 161 -5.86 -2.27 2.87
CA THR A 161 -5.18 -2.98 3.95
C THR A 161 -4.89 -4.43 3.61
N GLY A 162 -3.74 -4.94 4.04
CA GLY A 162 -3.40 -6.35 3.94
C GLY A 162 -3.03 -6.93 5.30
N PHE A 163 -3.27 -8.23 5.45
CA PHE A 163 -3.10 -8.95 6.71
C PHE A 163 -2.51 -10.33 6.47
N SER A 164 -1.65 -10.78 7.39
CA SER A 164 -1.36 -12.20 7.57
C SER A 164 -2.16 -12.70 8.76
N PHE A 165 -3.03 -13.69 8.52
CA PHE A 165 -3.79 -14.39 9.57
C PHE A 165 -3.04 -15.60 10.11
N SER A 166 -1.80 -15.80 9.68
CA SER A 166 -1.00 -16.99 9.95
C SER A 166 -0.53 -17.12 11.39
N ARG A 167 -0.63 -16.06 12.19
CA ARG A 167 -0.32 -16.10 13.62
C ARG A 167 -1.45 -16.64 14.45
N LEU A 168 -2.69 -16.59 13.93
CA LEU A 168 -3.86 -17.07 14.63
C LEU A 168 -3.82 -18.59 14.78
N ARG A 169 -4.20 -19.07 15.93
CA ARG A 169 -4.35 -20.52 16.19
C ARG A 169 -5.43 -21.13 15.31
N PRO A 170 -5.30 -22.41 14.91
CA PRO A 170 -6.25 -23.06 14.00
C PRO A 170 -7.59 -23.32 14.65
N GLN A 171 -8.60 -23.57 13.80
CA GLN A 171 -9.93 -24.01 14.24
C GLN A 171 -9.86 -25.21 15.16
N GLY A 172 -10.64 -25.18 16.23
CA GLY A 172 -10.70 -26.23 17.25
C GLY A 172 -9.59 -26.17 18.30
N ASP A 173 -8.62 -25.24 18.19
CA ASP A 173 -7.56 -25.09 19.18
C ASP A 173 -8.09 -24.44 20.48
N ILE A 174 -7.44 -24.75 21.61
CA ILE A 174 -7.89 -24.38 22.95
C ILE A 174 -7.69 -22.89 23.23
N VAL A 175 -8.74 -22.26 23.75
CA VAL A 175 -8.69 -20.91 24.33
C VAL A 175 -8.53 -21.04 25.85
N ARG A 176 -7.28 -20.91 26.34
CA ARG A 176 -6.96 -21.16 27.75
C ARG A 176 -7.74 -20.31 28.76
N SER A 177 -8.10 -19.07 28.38
CA SER A 177 -8.81 -18.14 29.26
C SER A 177 -10.27 -18.52 29.50
N SER A 178 -10.94 -19.19 28.53
CA SER A 178 -12.35 -19.58 28.62
C SER A 178 -12.55 -21.07 28.74
N GLY A 179 -11.53 -21.89 28.50
CA GLY A 179 -11.64 -23.35 28.43
C GLY A 179 -12.38 -23.89 27.19
N GLY A 180 -12.78 -22.99 26.27
CA GLY A 180 -13.42 -23.36 25.02
C GLY A 180 -12.42 -23.52 23.86
N THR A 181 -12.93 -23.60 22.63
CA THR A 181 -12.17 -23.70 21.40
C THR A 181 -12.41 -22.49 20.49
N THR A 182 -11.47 -22.20 19.59
CA THR A 182 -11.59 -21.13 18.60
C THR A 182 -12.19 -21.65 17.29
N GLU A 183 -12.88 -20.75 16.57
CA GLU A 183 -13.34 -21.00 15.19
C GLU A 183 -12.22 -20.77 14.13
N GLY A 184 -11.02 -20.39 14.56
CA GLY A 184 -9.87 -20.19 13.69
C GLY A 184 -9.89 -18.90 12.86
N PRO A 185 -8.88 -18.72 11.95
CA PRO A 185 -8.70 -17.49 11.21
C PRO A 185 -9.86 -17.12 10.30
N LEU A 186 -10.58 -18.08 9.72
CA LEU A 186 -11.64 -17.81 8.74
C LEU A 186 -12.82 -17.04 9.33
N SER A 187 -13.19 -17.31 10.58
CA SER A 187 -14.25 -16.57 11.28
C SER A 187 -13.87 -15.10 11.46
N PHE A 188 -12.61 -14.83 11.81
CA PHE A 188 -12.14 -13.46 11.96
C PHE A 188 -12.02 -12.73 10.61
N ILE A 189 -11.59 -13.39 9.53
CA ILE A 189 -11.62 -12.81 8.17
C ILE A 189 -13.03 -12.33 7.81
N GLN A 190 -14.08 -13.10 8.18
CA GLN A 190 -15.47 -12.67 7.97
C GLN A 190 -15.82 -11.41 8.78
N VAL A 191 -15.32 -11.27 10.01
CA VAL A 191 -15.54 -10.06 10.84
C VAL A 191 -14.88 -8.85 10.19
N PHE A 192 -13.62 -8.97 9.74
CA PHE A 192 -12.92 -7.90 8.98
C PHE A 192 -13.68 -7.54 7.70
N SER A 193 -14.17 -8.52 6.96
CA SER A 193 -14.95 -8.29 5.73
C SER A 193 -16.23 -7.52 6.03
N LYS A 194 -16.98 -7.90 7.06
CA LYS A 194 -18.22 -7.20 7.45
C LYS A 194 -17.95 -5.79 7.99
N ALA A 195 -16.88 -5.60 8.74
CA ALA A 195 -16.45 -4.26 9.14
C ALA A 195 -16.12 -3.37 7.94
N THR A 196 -15.41 -3.93 6.95
CA THR A 196 -15.07 -3.23 5.70
C THR A 196 -16.30 -2.86 4.87
N ASP A 197 -17.32 -3.74 4.79
CA ASP A 197 -18.58 -3.43 4.09
C ASP A 197 -19.28 -2.20 4.67
N ALA A 198 -19.16 -1.99 5.99
CA ALA A 198 -19.77 -0.85 6.68
C ALA A 198 -18.99 0.46 6.49
N ILE A 199 -17.73 0.39 6.06
CA ILE A 199 -16.84 1.54 5.91
C ILE A 199 -16.75 1.93 4.43
N GLN A 200 -17.26 3.11 4.09
CA GLN A 200 -17.02 3.69 2.76
C GLN A 200 -15.65 4.38 2.77
N GLN A 201 -14.76 3.94 1.89
CA GLN A 201 -13.47 4.61 1.64
C GLN A 201 -13.70 5.96 0.96
N GLY A 202 -13.73 7.05 1.72
CA GLY A 202 -14.08 8.37 1.19
C GLY A 202 -15.36 8.26 0.34
N ALA A 203 -15.91 9.30 -0.18
CA ALA A 203 -17.19 9.23 -0.93
C ALA A 203 -17.15 8.32 -2.19
N PHE A 204 -16.01 7.74 -2.60
CA PHE A 204 -15.85 7.16 -3.93
C PHE A 204 -15.07 5.84 -4.04
N ARG A 205 -14.50 5.30 -2.95
CA ARG A 205 -13.79 4.01 -2.96
C ARG A 205 -14.40 3.03 -1.96
N ARG A 206 -14.57 1.78 -2.37
CA ARG A 206 -14.90 0.67 -1.44
C ARG A 206 -13.65 0.24 -0.69
N GLY A 207 -13.83 -0.28 0.53
CA GLY A 207 -12.80 -0.97 1.29
C GLY A 207 -12.24 -2.16 0.50
N ALA A 208 -10.93 -2.33 0.50
CA ALA A 208 -10.26 -3.47 -0.11
C ALA A 208 -9.23 -4.04 0.86
N ASN A 209 -9.20 -5.36 0.96
CA ASN A 209 -8.32 -6.11 1.84
C ASN A 209 -7.55 -7.19 1.08
N MET A 210 -6.39 -7.57 1.60
CA MET A 210 -5.68 -8.80 1.29
C MET A 210 -5.65 -9.67 2.54
N GLY A 211 -6.12 -10.90 2.44
CA GLY A 211 -5.96 -11.92 3.47
C GLY A 211 -4.92 -12.94 3.05
N ILE A 212 -3.87 -13.11 3.84
CA ILE A 212 -2.82 -14.10 3.58
C ILE A 212 -2.83 -15.15 4.68
N LEU A 213 -2.76 -16.42 4.27
CA LEU A 213 -2.52 -17.53 5.17
C LEU A 213 -1.30 -18.34 4.69
N ARG A 214 -0.47 -18.78 5.63
CA ARG A 214 0.66 -19.65 5.29
C ARG A 214 0.17 -20.97 4.71
N GLY A 215 0.83 -21.44 3.67
CA GLY A 215 0.53 -22.74 3.05
C GLY A 215 0.78 -23.93 3.99
N ASP A 216 1.55 -23.72 5.06
CA ASP A 216 1.77 -24.67 6.14
C ASP A 216 0.94 -24.39 7.40
N HIS A 217 -0.17 -23.64 7.29
CA HIS A 217 -1.12 -23.47 8.39
C HIS A 217 -2.13 -24.62 8.41
N PRO A 218 -2.56 -25.13 9.60
CA PRO A 218 -3.52 -26.24 9.67
C PRO A 218 -4.85 -25.99 8.96
N ASP A 219 -5.31 -24.74 8.86
CA ASP A 219 -6.58 -24.38 8.20
C ASP A 219 -6.42 -24.02 6.72
N VAL A 220 -5.29 -24.36 6.09
CA VAL A 220 -4.98 -23.95 4.70
C VAL A 220 -6.02 -24.49 3.70
N ILE A 221 -6.53 -25.70 3.87
CA ILE A 221 -7.53 -26.30 2.96
C ILE A 221 -8.83 -25.49 3.01
N GLN A 222 -9.33 -25.21 4.21
CA GLN A 222 -10.52 -24.40 4.39
C GLN A 222 -10.34 -23.00 3.84
N PHE A 223 -9.15 -22.41 4.00
CA PHE A 223 -8.84 -21.09 3.46
C PHE A 223 -8.85 -21.07 1.94
N ILE A 224 -8.25 -22.07 1.26
CA ILE A 224 -8.26 -22.19 -0.21
C ILE A 224 -9.70 -22.36 -0.73
N THR A 225 -10.48 -23.22 -0.07
CA THR A 225 -11.86 -23.56 -0.50
C THR A 225 -12.89 -22.49 -0.15
N PHE A 226 -12.58 -21.60 0.79
CA PHE A 226 -13.50 -20.56 1.26
C PHE A 226 -13.97 -19.60 0.16
N THR A 227 -13.16 -19.38 -0.86
CA THR A 227 -13.48 -18.53 -2.00
C THR A 227 -14.31 -19.20 -3.09
N ALA A 228 -14.64 -20.46 -2.92
CA ALA A 228 -15.55 -21.16 -3.87
C ALA A 228 -16.93 -20.48 -3.96
N ASP A 229 -17.36 -19.81 -2.89
CA ASP A 229 -18.54 -18.95 -2.87
C ASP A 229 -18.15 -17.49 -3.13
N LEU A 230 -18.21 -17.09 -4.40
CA LEU A 230 -17.87 -15.74 -4.88
C LEU A 230 -18.68 -14.61 -4.23
N GLY A 231 -19.74 -14.91 -3.47
CA GLY A 231 -20.54 -13.94 -2.75
C GLY A 231 -20.01 -13.53 -1.38
N ARG A 232 -19.11 -14.32 -0.78
CA ARG A 232 -18.77 -14.18 0.65
C ARG A 232 -17.72 -13.12 0.98
N LEU A 233 -16.74 -12.85 0.13
CA LEU A 233 -15.61 -11.96 0.41
C LEU A 233 -15.35 -10.96 -0.73
N GLN A 234 -16.36 -10.23 -1.17
CA GLN A 234 -16.24 -9.30 -2.31
C GLN A 234 -15.27 -8.12 -2.07
N ASN A 235 -14.88 -7.86 -0.83
CA ASN A 235 -13.93 -6.82 -0.45
C ASN A 235 -12.55 -7.38 -0.04
N TYR A 236 -12.31 -8.68 -0.29
CA TYR A 236 -11.04 -9.37 -0.04
C TYR A 236 -10.47 -9.96 -1.32
N ASN A 237 -9.17 -9.83 -1.48
CA ASN A 237 -8.35 -10.76 -2.25
C ASN A 237 -7.68 -11.70 -1.25
N ILE A 238 -7.50 -12.97 -1.58
CA ILE A 238 -6.81 -13.92 -0.72
C ILE A 238 -5.59 -14.52 -1.41
N SER A 239 -4.57 -14.82 -0.61
CA SER A 239 -3.37 -15.49 -1.10
C SER A 239 -2.83 -16.49 -0.08
N VAL A 240 -2.29 -17.59 -0.57
CA VAL A 240 -1.50 -18.53 0.24
C VAL A 240 -0.02 -18.26 0.10
N THR A 241 0.79 -18.51 1.14
CA THR A 241 2.24 -18.42 0.97
C THR A 241 2.82 -19.75 0.56
N GLY A 242 3.67 -19.72 -0.49
CA GLY A 242 4.54 -20.83 -0.86
C GLY A 242 5.94 -20.67 -0.24
N THR A 243 6.36 -21.64 0.56
CA THR A 243 7.73 -21.68 1.07
C THR A 243 8.67 -22.36 0.08
N ASN A 244 9.97 -22.10 0.17
CA ASN A 244 10.98 -22.83 -0.62
C ASN A 244 10.84 -24.34 -0.39
N LYS A 245 10.68 -24.76 0.88
CA LYS A 245 10.46 -26.16 1.25
C LYS A 245 9.29 -26.78 0.51
N PHE A 246 8.12 -26.10 0.50
CA PHE A 246 6.93 -26.58 -0.17
C PHE A 246 7.16 -26.76 -1.68
N ILE A 247 7.81 -25.81 -2.34
CA ILE A 247 8.09 -25.87 -3.78
C ILE A 247 9.12 -26.95 -4.12
N ASP A 248 10.13 -27.14 -3.27
CA ASP A 248 11.13 -28.19 -3.45
C ASP A 248 10.50 -29.59 -3.28
N GLU A 249 9.67 -29.78 -2.25
CA GLU A 249 8.90 -31.04 -2.03
C GLU A 249 7.89 -31.28 -3.17
N LEU A 250 7.21 -30.24 -3.67
CA LEU A 250 6.30 -30.37 -4.82
C LEU A 250 7.01 -30.89 -6.06
N ARG A 251 8.26 -30.48 -6.29
CA ARG A 251 9.05 -30.90 -7.46
C ARG A 251 9.65 -32.30 -7.30
N SER A 252 10.10 -32.64 -6.11
CA SER A 252 10.84 -33.89 -5.87
C SER A 252 9.96 -35.04 -5.36
N GLU A 253 8.97 -34.74 -4.51
CA GLU A 253 8.17 -35.72 -3.77
C GLU A 253 6.69 -35.29 -3.66
N PRO A 254 5.94 -35.07 -4.77
CA PRO A 254 4.58 -34.54 -4.72
C PRO A 254 3.59 -35.42 -3.95
N SER A 255 3.84 -36.73 -3.83
CA SER A 255 3.06 -37.70 -3.04
C SER A 255 3.37 -37.69 -1.54
N LYS A 256 4.37 -36.95 -1.09
CA LYS A 256 4.70 -36.79 0.33
C LYS A 256 3.55 -36.11 1.08
N ALA A 257 3.28 -36.58 2.31
CA ALA A 257 2.31 -35.95 3.18
C ALA A 257 2.70 -34.49 3.45
N HIS A 258 1.78 -33.57 3.20
CA HIS A 258 1.98 -32.15 3.51
C HIS A 258 1.99 -31.94 5.02
N THR A 259 3.00 -31.21 5.52
CA THR A 259 3.14 -30.93 6.94
C THR A 259 2.77 -29.49 7.24
N VAL A 260 2.03 -29.29 8.35
CA VAL A 260 1.58 -27.97 8.81
C VAL A 260 2.09 -27.68 10.21
N LEU A 261 2.26 -26.39 10.51
CA LEU A 261 2.76 -25.87 11.77
C LEU A 261 1.60 -25.24 12.55
N ASN A 262 1.29 -25.76 13.74
CA ASN A 262 0.40 -25.06 14.64
C ASN A 262 1.10 -23.79 15.18
N PRO A 263 0.57 -22.57 14.91
CA PRO A 263 1.25 -21.34 15.29
C PRO A 263 1.34 -21.12 16.80
N ARG A 264 0.47 -21.76 17.62
CA ARG A 264 0.48 -21.67 19.07
C ARG A 264 1.44 -22.68 19.73
N THR A 265 1.35 -23.97 19.36
CA THR A 265 2.15 -25.03 19.99
C THR A 265 3.55 -25.15 19.38
N LYS A 266 3.74 -24.63 18.16
CA LYS A 266 4.98 -24.78 17.35
C LYS A 266 5.26 -26.21 16.93
N GLU A 267 4.27 -27.08 16.97
CA GLU A 267 4.37 -28.47 16.53
C GLU A 267 4.07 -28.62 15.04
N TRP A 268 4.87 -29.42 14.36
CA TRP A 268 4.67 -29.84 12.98
C TRP A 268 3.93 -31.16 12.95
N VAL A 269 2.82 -31.22 12.21
CA VAL A 269 2.03 -32.43 12.03
C VAL A 269 1.67 -32.62 10.55
N PRO A 270 1.49 -33.86 10.06
CA PRO A 270 0.90 -34.10 8.74
C PRO A 270 -0.52 -33.52 8.68
N LEU A 271 -0.87 -32.90 7.56
CA LEU A 271 -2.21 -32.33 7.37
C LEU A 271 -3.22 -33.44 7.09
N GLU A 272 -4.09 -33.67 8.04
CA GLU A 272 -5.07 -34.74 8.00
C GLU A 272 -6.28 -34.39 7.14
N LYS A 273 -6.78 -35.35 6.35
CA LYS A 273 -8.04 -35.22 5.62
C LYS A 273 -9.22 -35.41 6.59
N ARG A 274 -10.28 -34.64 6.36
CA ARG A 274 -11.53 -34.72 7.13
C ARG A 274 -12.69 -35.07 6.23
N ASP A 275 -13.64 -35.83 6.77
CA ASP A 275 -14.92 -36.13 6.11
C ASP A 275 -15.87 -34.90 6.12
N ALA A 276 -17.06 -35.06 5.54
CA ALA A 276 -18.07 -34.00 5.49
C ALA A 276 -18.58 -33.55 6.86
N GLU A 277 -18.50 -34.43 7.86
CA GLU A 277 -18.85 -34.19 9.24
C GLU A 277 -17.71 -33.56 10.07
N GLY A 278 -16.51 -33.44 9.45
CA GLY A 278 -15.31 -32.85 10.06
C GLY A 278 -14.45 -33.82 10.84
N ASN A 279 -14.74 -35.14 10.80
CA ASN A 279 -13.95 -36.15 11.48
C ASN A 279 -12.69 -36.50 10.70
N ALA A 280 -11.63 -36.85 11.42
CA ALA A 280 -10.39 -37.34 10.84
C ALA A 280 -10.60 -38.67 10.11
N THR A 281 -10.12 -38.76 8.86
CA THR A 281 -10.24 -39.99 8.05
C THR A 281 -9.07 -40.95 8.23
N GLY A 282 -7.97 -40.48 8.86
CA GLY A 282 -6.70 -41.20 8.95
C GLY A 282 -5.84 -41.07 7.70
N GLU A 283 -6.33 -40.38 6.65
CA GLU A 283 -5.57 -40.03 5.47
C GLU A 283 -4.97 -38.62 5.60
N HIS A 284 -3.90 -38.34 4.86
CA HIS A 284 -3.25 -37.04 4.85
C HIS A 284 -3.29 -36.42 3.46
N TRP A 285 -3.37 -35.09 3.41
CA TRP A 285 -3.16 -34.34 2.20
C TRP A 285 -1.70 -34.47 1.75
N THR A 286 -1.48 -34.72 0.47
CA THR A 286 -0.14 -34.68 -0.11
C THR A 286 0.20 -33.27 -0.58
N VAL A 287 1.49 -32.98 -0.75
CA VAL A 287 1.98 -31.69 -1.27
C VAL A 287 1.39 -31.41 -2.64
N GLY A 288 1.32 -32.43 -3.52
CA GLY A 288 0.70 -32.33 -4.86
C GLY A 288 -0.79 -32.00 -4.80
N GLU A 289 -1.56 -32.70 -3.94
CA GLU A 289 -3.00 -32.44 -3.79
C GLU A 289 -3.30 -31.03 -3.30
N VAL A 290 -2.50 -30.51 -2.37
CA VAL A 290 -2.65 -29.11 -1.88
C VAL A 290 -2.37 -28.13 -3.02
N TRP A 291 -1.33 -28.36 -3.82
CA TRP A 291 -1.02 -27.51 -4.96
C TRP A 291 -2.10 -27.56 -6.04
N ASP A 292 -2.57 -28.76 -6.38
CA ASP A 292 -3.64 -28.95 -7.36
C ASP A 292 -4.92 -28.22 -6.91
N LEU A 293 -5.25 -28.25 -5.62
CA LEU A 293 -6.38 -27.52 -5.05
C LEU A 293 -6.22 -26.00 -5.24
N VAL A 294 -5.04 -25.44 -4.96
CA VAL A 294 -4.73 -24.02 -5.22
C VAL A 294 -4.94 -23.68 -6.69
N VAL A 295 -4.36 -24.47 -7.60
CA VAL A 295 -4.46 -24.23 -9.06
C VAL A 295 -5.90 -24.33 -9.55
N GLN A 296 -6.67 -25.33 -9.09
CA GLN A 296 -8.08 -25.48 -9.48
C GLN A 296 -8.94 -24.31 -9.03
N HIS A 297 -8.76 -23.84 -7.79
CA HIS A 297 -9.50 -22.69 -7.27
C HIS A 297 -9.10 -21.40 -7.98
N ALA A 298 -7.82 -21.15 -8.17
CA ALA A 298 -7.32 -20.00 -8.91
C ALA A 298 -7.85 -19.96 -10.36
N TRP A 299 -7.91 -21.12 -11.03
CA TRP A 299 -8.50 -21.22 -12.37
C TRP A 299 -10.00 -20.90 -12.39
N ARG A 300 -10.76 -21.37 -11.37
CA ARG A 300 -12.22 -21.17 -11.30
C ARG A 300 -12.64 -19.76 -10.93
N THR A 301 -11.93 -19.13 -10.00
CA THR A 301 -12.37 -17.89 -9.35
C THR A 301 -11.37 -16.74 -9.45
N GLY A 302 -10.13 -17.01 -9.88
CA GLY A 302 -9.01 -16.07 -9.82
C GLY A 302 -8.28 -16.09 -8.47
N GLU A 303 -8.77 -16.85 -7.48
CA GLU A 303 -8.21 -16.92 -6.13
C GLU A 303 -8.08 -18.38 -5.64
N PRO A 304 -7.13 -18.66 -4.72
CA PRO A 304 -6.17 -17.72 -4.10
C PRO A 304 -5.01 -17.36 -5.04
N GLY A 305 -4.39 -16.19 -4.78
CA GLY A 305 -3.05 -15.90 -5.27
C GLY A 305 -1.98 -16.71 -4.52
N VAL A 306 -0.73 -16.69 -5.00
CA VAL A 306 0.41 -17.31 -4.32
C VAL A 306 1.50 -16.28 -4.06
N VAL A 307 1.95 -16.17 -2.82
CA VAL A 307 3.08 -15.33 -2.42
C VAL A 307 4.27 -16.21 -2.04
N PHE A 308 5.37 -16.13 -2.78
CA PHE A 308 6.61 -16.87 -2.48
C PHE A 308 7.37 -16.17 -1.34
N ILE A 309 6.88 -16.33 -0.12
CA ILE A 309 7.25 -15.52 1.03
C ILE A 309 8.74 -15.62 1.39
N ASP A 310 9.36 -16.77 1.21
CA ASP A 310 10.78 -16.94 1.48
C ASP A 310 11.61 -16.13 0.48
N ARG A 311 11.22 -16.13 -0.80
CA ARG A 311 11.87 -15.31 -1.84
C ARG A 311 11.72 -13.82 -1.60
N VAL A 312 10.56 -13.39 -1.12
CA VAL A 312 10.32 -12.00 -0.70
C VAL A 312 11.29 -11.62 0.43
N ASN A 313 11.38 -12.46 1.47
CA ASN A 313 12.24 -12.19 2.62
C ASN A 313 13.74 -12.35 2.31
N GLU A 314 14.13 -13.25 1.42
CA GLU A 314 15.52 -13.36 0.93
C GLU A 314 15.99 -12.06 0.27
N ARG A 315 15.10 -11.41 -0.48
CA ARG A 315 15.35 -10.17 -1.22
C ARG A 315 15.01 -8.89 -0.45
N ASN A 316 14.49 -9.01 0.77
CA ASN A 316 14.19 -7.85 1.62
C ASN A 316 15.47 -7.06 1.93
N PRO A 317 15.60 -5.78 1.50
CA PRO A 317 16.82 -4.99 1.72
C PRO A 317 16.97 -4.52 3.17
N ILE A 318 15.91 -4.57 3.96
CA ILE A 318 15.85 -4.07 5.36
C ILE A 318 15.51 -5.19 6.34
N LYS A 319 16.23 -6.30 6.27
CA LYS A 319 16.01 -7.53 7.08
C LYS A 319 16.04 -7.29 8.59
N ASN A 320 16.76 -6.25 9.03
CA ASN A 320 16.86 -5.85 10.43
C ASN A 320 15.55 -5.27 11.01
N VAL A 321 14.61 -4.86 10.19
CA VAL A 321 13.28 -4.39 10.62
C VAL A 321 12.36 -5.56 10.99
N GLY A 322 12.55 -6.72 10.35
CA GLY A 322 11.75 -7.91 10.59
C GLY A 322 11.38 -8.66 9.31
N LEU A 323 10.45 -9.61 9.45
CA LEU A 323 9.94 -10.37 8.32
C LEU A 323 8.75 -9.65 7.67
N ILE A 324 8.69 -9.78 6.36
CA ILE A 324 7.50 -9.45 5.57
C ILE A 324 6.57 -10.66 5.63
N GLU A 325 5.30 -10.44 6.03
CA GLU A 325 4.31 -11.50 6.22
C GLU A 325 3.07 -11.33 5.32
N ALA A 326 2.88 -10.14 4.75
CA ALA A 326 1.71 -9.82 3.94
C ALA A 326 2.04 -8.81 2.83
N THR A 327 1.05 -8.60 1.96
CA THR A 327 1.08 -7.59 0.91
C THR A 327 -0.12 -6.67 1.05
N ASN A 328 -0.14 -5.55 0.31
CA ASN A 328 -1.33 -4.72 0.12
C ASN A 328 -2.45 -5.49 -0.65
N PRO A 329 -3.67 -4.92 -0.80
CA PRO A 329 -4.81 -5.62 -1.42
C PRO A 329 -4.57 -6.18 -2.82
N CYS A 330 -3.79 -5.49 -3.66
CA CYS A 330 -3.53 -5.91 -5.05
C CYS A 330 -2.33 -6.87 -5.17
N GLY A 331 -1.57 -7.08 -4.09
CA GLY A 331 -0.45 -8.03 -4.04
C GLY A 331 0.88 -7.52 -4.60
N GLU A 332 0.92 -6.29 -5.13
CA GLU A 332 2.14 -5.74 -5.76
C GLU A 332 3.20 -5.29 -4.75
N GLN A 333 2.82 -5.02 -3.49
CA GLN A 333 3.70 -4.43 -2.50
C GLN A 333 3.79 -5.29 -1.23
N PRO A 334 4.81 -6.16 -1.11
CA PRO A 334 5.14 -6.82 0.16
C PRO A 334 5.61 -5.79 1.19
N LEU A 335 4.98 -5.79 2.37
CA LEU A 335 5.18 -4.79 3.41
C LEU A 335 5.40 -5.45 4.78
N HIS A 336 6.16 -4.78 5.65
CA HIS A 336 6.25 -5.14 7.06
C HIS A 336 4.94 -4.75 7.80
N PRO A 337 4.68 -5.31 8.98
CA PRO A 337 3.63 -4.82 9.86
C PRO A 337 3.75 -3.31 10.12
N TYR A 338 2.64 -2.58 10.01
CA TYR A 338 2.54 -1.11 10.11
C TYR A 338 3.29 -0.35 9.02
N ASP A 339 3.76 -1.00 7.96
CA ASP A 339 4.40 -0.33 6.83
C ASP A 339 3.34 0.17 5.84
N SER A 340 3.71 1.17 5.06
CA SER A 340 2.85 1.73 4.01
C SER A 340 3.65 2.06 2.77
N CYS A 341 2.96 2.21 1.65
CA CYS A 341 3.57 2.63 0.40
C CYS A 341 2.74 3.71 -0.28
N ASN A 342 3.41 4.76 -0.72
CA ASN A 342 2.89 5.68 -1.71
C ASN A 342 3.35 5.24 -3.10
N LEU A 343 2.54 5.53 -4.11
CA LEU A 343 2.73 5.00 -5.45
C LEU A 343 2.69 6.10 -6.50
N GLY A 344 3.36 5.86 -7.62
CA GLY A 344 3.26 6.68 -8.81
C GLY A 344 3.82 5.95 -10.02
N SER A 345 3.39 6.35 -11.22
CA SER A 345 3.78 5.68 -12.46
C SER A 345 4.30 6.66 -13.49
N VAL A 346 5.44 6.32 -14.09
CA VAL A 346 6.05 7.03 -15.23
C VAL A 346 5.41 6.54 -16.53
N ASN A 347 5.03 7.46 -17.40
CA ASN A 347 4.42 7.15 -18.69
C ASN A 347 5.47 6.91 -19.76
N LEU A 348 5.74 5.64 -20.07
CA LEU A 348 6.70 5.23 -21.08
C LEU A 348 6.26 5.58 -22.50
N GLY A 349 4.94 5.60 -22.76
CA GLY A 349 4.39 5.83 -24.11
C GLY A 349 4.72 7.20 -24.71
N ILE A 350 5.03 8.22 -23.89
CA ILE A 350 5.42 9.56 -24.37
C ILE A 350 6.92 9.71 -24.59
N LEU A 351 7.71 8.74 -24.15
CA LEU A 351 9.18 8.76 -24.26
C LEU A 351 9.68 8.20 -25.59
N VAL A 352 8.82 7.58 -26.38
CA VAL A 352 9.15 7.19 -27.76
C VAL A 352 8.92 8.39 -28.66
N LYS A 353 9.99 8.86 -29.28
CA LYS A 353 10.05 10.06 -30.13
C LYS A 353 10.64 9.74 -31.51
N PRO A 354 10.35 10.54 -32.53
CA PRO A 354 11.04 10.40 -33.81
C PRO A 354 12.57 10.66 -33.65
N GLY A 355 13.37 9.72 -34.07
CA GLY A 355 14.82 9.86 -34.17
C GLY A 355 15.24 10.69 -35.40
N PRO A 356 16.55 10.89 -35.62
CA PRO A 356 17.07 11.72 -36.74
C PRO A 356 16.64 11.27 -38.14
N GLY A 357 16.37 9.97 -38.32
CA GLY A 357 15.84 9.38 -39.57
C GLY A 357 14.34 9.20 -39.61
N GLY A 358 13.62 9.62 -38.57
CA GLY A 358 12.18 9.42 -38.41
C GLY A 358 11.79 8.06 -37.76
N GLU A 359 12.77 7.21 -37.46
CA GLU A 359 12.58 5.97 -36.74
C GLU A 359 12.19 6.23 -35.26
N PRO A 360 11.39 5.35 -34.62
CA PRO A 360 11.05 5.50 -33.22
C PRO A 360 12.27 5.25 -32.33
N VAL A 361 12.59 6.19 -31.45
CA VAL A 361 13.69 6.11 -30.47
C VAL A 361 13.16 6.40 -29.09
N PHE A 362 13.57 5.59 -28.11
CA PHE A 362 13.23 5.82 -26.70
C PHE A 362 14.20 6.86 -26.10
N ASP A 363 13.65 7.93 -25.51
CA ASP A 363 14.42 9.01 -24.88
C ASP A 363 14.89 8.61 -23.47
N TRP A 364 16.05 7.95 -23.41
CA TRP A 364 16.66 7.49 -22.15
C TRP A 364 17.11 8.64 -21.24
N ASP A 365 17.51 9.78 -21.80
CA ASP A 365 17.97 10.92 -21.01
C ASP A 365 16.79 11.61 -20.31
N GLU A 366 15.68 11.83 -21.01
CA GLU A 366 14.45 12.32 -20.40
C GLU A 366 13.90 11.31 -19.36
N TYR A 367 13.92 10.00 -19.67
CA TYR A 367 13.51 8.97 -18.74
C TYR A 367 14.30 9.01 -17.42
N LYS A 368 15.61 9.14 -17.50
CA LYS A 368 16.49 9.27 -16.33
C LYS A 368 16.13 10.49 -15.49
N GLN A 369 15.91 11.65 -16.12
CA GLN A 369 15.50 12.87 -15.42
C GLN A 369 14.16 12.69 -14.70
N ILE A 370 13.18 12.10 -15.38
CA ILE A 370 11.86 11.81 -14.80
C ILE A 370 11.99 10.89 -13.59
N ILE A 371 12.81 9.81 -13.65
CA ILE A 371 13.02 8.92 -12.51
C ILE A 371 13.57 9.68 -11.30
N HIS A 372 14.58 10.54 -11.49
CA HIS A 372 15.13 11.32 -10.39
C HIS A 372 14.09 12.24 -9.75
N THR A 373 13.34 12.99 -10.56
CA THR A 373 12.32 13.93 -10.05
C THR A 373 11.15 13.18 -9.40
N THR A 374 10.71 12.05 -9.97
CA THR A 374 9.61 11.24 -9.40
C THR A 374 10.00 10.50 -8.12
N THR A 375 11.25 10.05 -8.02
CA THR A 375 11.78 9.48 -6.77
C THR A 375 11.75 10.53 -5.66
N ARG A 376 12.20 11.75 -5.93
CA ARG A 376 12.10 12.87 -5.00
C ARG A 376 10.65 13.20 -4.64
N PHE A 377 9.75 13.20 -5.62
CA PHE A 377 8.33 13.40 -5.39
C PHE A 377 7.79 12.38 -4.37
N LEU A 378 8.03 11.09 -4.62
CA LEU A 378 7.53 10.02 -3.75
C LEU A 378 8.19 10.02 -2.36
N ASP A 379 9.45 10.39 -2.26
CA ASP A 379 10.15 10.56 -0.99
C ASP A 379 9.57 11.74 -0.18
N ASN A 380 9.31 12.87 -0.84
CA ASN A 380 8.63 14.01 -0.22
C ASN A 380 7.19 13.68 0.22
N VAL A 381 6.49 12.76 -0.46
CA VAL A 381 5.17 12.29 -0.02
C VAL A 381 5.25 11.68 1.37
N ILE A 382 6.32 10.97 1.72
CA ILE A 382 6.48 10.36 3.06
C ILE A 382 6.46 11.43 4.15
N GLU A 383 7.12 12.56 3.93
CA GLU A 383 7.17 13.67 4.90
C GLU A 383 5.86 14.48 4.91
N ALA A 384 5.23 14.69 3.76
CA ALA A 384 4.00 15.45 3.63
C ALA A 384 2.76 14.70 4.13
N ASN A 385 2.86 13.38 4.28
CA ASN A 385 1.75 12.48 4.59
C ASN A 385 1.28 12.62 6.05
N ARG A 386 -0.04 12.57 6.24
CA ARG A 386 -0.65 12.47 7.58
C ARG A 386 -1.12 11.06 7.81
N TYR A 387 -0.31 10.27 8.48
CA TYR A 387 -0.62 8.88 8.76
C TYR A 387 -1.69 8.74 9.84
N PRO A 388 -2.65 7.79 9.71
CA PRO A 388 -3.74 7.64 10.67
C PRO A 388 -3.31 7.03 12.01
N LEU A 389 -2.12 6.41 12.07
CA LEU A 389 -1.58 5.75 13.26
C LEU A 389 -0.11 6.14 13.47
N PRO A 390 0.31 6.42 14.73
CA PRO A 390 1.73 6.74 15.02
C PRO A 390 2.70 5.62 14.64
N GLN A 391 2.29 4.36 14.75
CA GLN A 391 3.12 3.21 14.36
C GLN A 391 3.42 3.22 12.85
N ILE A 392 2.44 3.59 12.03
CA ILE A 392 2.60 3.71 10.58
C ILE A 392 3.50 4.90 10.24
N ASP A 393 3.32 6.04 10.90
CA ASP A 393 4.17 7.22 10.70
C ASP A 393 5.64 6.87 10.99
N ASN A 394 5.92 6.25 12.13
CA ASN A 394 7.26 5.83 12.50
C ASN A 394 7.86 4.82 11.52
N MET A 395 7.10 3.78 11.15
CA MET A 395 7.57 2.76 10.21
C MET A 395 7.87 3.34 8.84
N SER A 396 6.95 4.14 8.29
CA SER A 396 7.09 4.73 6.95
C SER A 396 8.29 5.69 6.88
N LYS A 397 8.51 6.51 7.90
CA LYS A 397 9.69 7.39 7.99
C LYS A 397 11.00 6.64 8.21
N THR A 398 10.95 5.49 8.88
CA THR A 398 12.12 4.63 9.09
C THR A 398 12.50 3.89 7.82
N THR A 399 11.53 3.30 7.10
CA THR A 399 11.78 2.49 5.91
C THR A 399 11.90 3.31 4.63
N ARG A 400 11.27 4.47 4.58
CA ARG A 400 11.16 5.37 3.42
C ARG A 400 10.77 4.64 2.14
N ARG A 401 9.79 3.77 2.24
CA ARG A 401 9.34 2.92 1.15
C ARG A 401 8.51 3.71 0.14
N ILE A 402 8.90 3.61 -1.13
CA ILE A 402 8.18 4.17 -2.28
C ILE A 402 7.89 3.08 -3.30
N GLY A 403 6.82 3.26 -4.08
CA GLY A 403 6.45 2.39 -5.19
C GLY A 403 6.43 3.17 -6.50
N LEU A 404 7.57 3.21 -7.20
CA LEU A 404 7.66 3.81 -8.53
C LEU A 404 7.45 2.75 -9.60
N GLY A 405 6.35 2.87 -10.33
CA GLY A 405 5.99 1.99 -11.43
C GLY A 405 6.01 2.66 -12.79
N VAL A 406 5.52 1.95 -13.79
CA VAL A 406 5.41 2.43 -15.17
C VAL A 406 3.97 2.26 -15.69
N MET A 407 3.58 3.12 -16.63
CA MET A 407 2.36 3.02 -17.42
C MET A 407 2.70 3.31 -18.90
N GLY A 408 1.78 3.03 -19.83
CA GLY A 408 2.02 3.29 -21.24
C GLY A 408 3.08 2.36 -21.87
N PHE A 409 3.34 1.17 -21.26
CA PHE A 409 4.33 0.23 -21.79
C PHE A 409 3.90 -0.33 -23.15
N ALA A 410 2.63 -0.77 -23.27
CA ALA A 410 2.10 -1.23 -24.56
C ALA A 410 2.12 -0.09 -25.59
N ASP A 411 1.76 1.14 -25.24
CA ASP A 411 1.83 2.29 -26.14
C ASP A 411 3.26 2.54 -26.63
N ALA A 412 4.25 2.35 -25.77
CA ALA A 412 5.66 2.47 -26.16
C ALA A 412 6.09 1.38 -27.14
N LEU A 413 5.59 0.14 -26.95
CA LEU A 413 5.89 -0.98 -27.85
C LEU A 413 5.22 -0.85 -29.22
N PHE A 414 4.03 -0.22 -29.27
CA PHE A 414 3.31 0.00 -30.55
C PHE A 414 3.90 1.14 -31.38
N LYS A 415 4.65 2.05 -30.78
CA LYS A 415 5.34 3.15 -31.46
C LYS A 415 6.71 2.75 -31.99
#